data_571b921de317f812badfc1c6317427a6
#
_entry.id   571b921de317f812badfc1c6317427a6
#
_cell.length_a   1.000
_cell.length_b   1.000
_cell.length_c   1.000
_cell.angle_alpha   90.00
_cell.angle_beta   90.00
_cell.angle_gamma   90.00
#
_symmetry.space_group_name_H-M   'P 1'
#
loop_
_entity.id
_entity.type
_entity.pdbx_description
1 polymer ?
#
loop_
_entity_poly.entity_id
_entity_poly.type
_entity_poly.pdbx_seq_one_letter_code
_entity_poly.pdbx_strand_id
1 'polypeptide(L)'
;KARNMLSDLYLTETDYTKKAIIKDQLDILNKEIVFSQVSSPDAFFYSVKPGDSLIKIADKFNTPHRLIMQINHKSRSLIRVGEKLKILKGEISLLVDKSDFTLMVLLNGHYIKQFPVCIGKDNKTPEDVFFVKDKLEDPVWYSPEGVFPFGHPKNVLGTRWIGFEEKEGLYGYGIHGTAEPESIGKAESNGCIRLRNEDVEELFDFVEPKTKVVIQK
;
A
#
# COMPACT_ATOMS: atom_id res chain seq x y z
N LYS A 1 21.53 6.58 -0.11
CA LYS A 1 21.80 7.48 -1.25
C LYS A 1 21.60 6.74 -2.58
N ALA A 2 22.33 5.62 -2.85
CA ALA A 2 22.19 4.87 -4.11
C ALA A 2 20.75 4.40 -4.37
N ARG A 3 20.06 3.81 -3.37
CA ARG A 3 18.66 3.39 -3.46
C ARG A 3 17.74 4.55 -3.92
N ASN A 4 17.87 5.73 -3.31
CA ASN A 4 17.03 6.87 -3.65
C ASN A 4 17.29 7.36 -5.10
N MET A 5 18.56 7.40 -5.53
CA MET A 5 18.90 7.74 -6.93
C MET A 5 18.32 6.72 -7.92
N LEU A 6 18.37 5.42 -7.60
CA LEU A 6 17.71 4.38 -8.41
C LEU A 6 16.18 4.53 -8.42
N SER A 7 15.59 4.91 -7.29
CA SER A 7 14.16 5.18 -7.20
C SER A 7 13.76 6.38 -8.07
N ASP A 8 14.52 7.48 -8.01
CA ASP A 8 14.25 8.65 -8.85
C ASP A 8 14.35 8.29 -10.34
N LEU A 9 15.35 7.50 -10.71
CA LEU A 9 15.49 6.99 -12.07
C LEU A 9 14.31 6.08 -12.46
N TYR A 10 13.88 5.17 -11.59
CA TYR A 10 12.75 4.28 -11.83
C TYR A 10 11.45 5.04 -12.10
N LEU A 11 11.20 6.09 -11.32
CA LEU A 11 9.97 6.89 -11.42
C LEU A 11 9.93 7.77 -12.69
N THR A 12 11.08 8.00 -13.33
CA THR A 12 11.20 8.85 -14.54
C THR A 12 11.55 8.08 -15.81
N GLU A 13 11.95 6.79 -15.70
CA GLU A 13 12.32 5.96 -16.85
C GLU A 13 11.07 5.56 -17.65
N THR A 14 11.16 5.70 -18.98
CA THR A 14 10.09 5.36 -19.92
C THR A 14 10.36 4.10 -20.73
N ASP A 15 11.62 3.65 -20.77
CA ASP A 15 11.98 2.37 -21.41
C ASP A 15 11.64 1.21 -20.47
N TYR A 16 10.68 0.39 -20.87
CA TYR A 16 10.18 -0.72 -20.06
C TYR A 16 11.26 -1.75 -19.68
N THR A 17 12.23 -1.99 -20.58
CA THR A 17 13.31 -2.94 -20.30
C THR A 17 14.24 -2.41 -19.21
N LYS A 18 14.62 -1.15 -19.31
CA LYS A 18 15.44 -0.49 -18.28
C LYS A 18 14.69 -0.36 -16.96
N LYS A 19 13.41 0.04 -17.03
CA LYS A 19 12.53 0.15 -15.88
C LYS A 19 12.44 -1.17 -15.11
N ALA A 20 12.29 -2.29 -15.80
CA ALA A 20 12.28 -3.62 -15.19
C ALA A 20 13.61 -3.96 -14.48
N ILE A 21 14.76 -3.70 -15.12
CA ILE A 21 16.08 -3.92 -14.52
C ILE A 21 16.28 -3.08 -13.26
N ILE A 22 15.91 -1.79 -13.32
CA ILE A 22 16.02 -0.88 -12.17
C ILE A 22 15.13 -1.36 -11.03
N LYS A 23 13.89 -1.78 -11.34
CA LYS A 23 12.95 -2.32 -10.36
C LYS A 23 13.50 -3.54 -9.63
N ASP A 24 14.06 -4.50 -10.36
CA ASP A 24 14.65 -5.71 -9.75
C ASP A 24 15.77 -5.36 -8.76
N GLN A 25 16.63 -4.39 -9.12
CA GLN A 25 17.67 -3.91 -8.21
C GLN A 25 17.07 -3.18 -6.98
N LEU A 26 16.02 -2.38 -7.19
CA LEU A 26 15.33 -1.70 -6.09
C LEU A 26 14.65 -2.70 -5.15
N ASP A 27 14.03 -3.75 -5.66
CA ASP A 27 13.37 -4.78 -4.86
C ASP A 27 14.38 -5.51 -3.97
N ILE A 28 15.56 -5.86 -4.52
CA ILE A 28 16.66 -6.45 -3.74
C ILE A 28 17.12 -5.49 -2.63
N LEU A 29 17.40 -4.22 -2.98
CA LEU A 29 17.86 -3.22 -2.02
C LEU A 29 16.80 -2.93 -0.95
N ASN A 30 15.53 -2.83 -1.32
CA ASN A 30 14.45 -2.57 -0.36
C ASN A 30 14.23 -3.76 0.58
N LYS A 31 14.32 -4.99 0.08
CA LYS A 31 14.30 -6.19 0.93
C LYS A 31 15.40 -6.15 1.99
N GLU A 32 16.60 -5.75 1.60
CA GLU A 32 17.76 -5.69 2.49
C GLU A 32 17.72 -4.46 3.41
N ILE A 33 17.39 -3.27 2.88
CA ILE A 33 17.56 -2.00 3.60
C ILE A 33 16.26 -1.58 4.32
N VAL A 34 15.09 -1.75 3.69
CA VAL A 34 13.80 -1.31 4.26
C VAL A 34 13.17 -2.43 5.08
N PHE A 35 13.04 -3.63 4.51
CA PHE A 35 12.29 -4.76 5.07
C PHE A 35 13.15 -5.73 5.89
N SER A 36 14.29 -5.29 6.40
CA SER A 36 15.14 -6.06 7.32
C SER A 36 15.53 -5.23 8.53
N GLN A 37 16.20 -5.85 9.50
CA GLN A 37 16.71 -5.17 10.69
C GLN A 37 18.07 -4.46 10.48
N VAL A 38 18.50 -4.29 9.24
CA VAL A 38 19.71 -3.52 8.91
C VAL A 38 19.48 -2.04 9.18
N SER A 39 20.47 -1.36 9.75
CA SER A 39 20.42 0.10 9.95
C SER A 39 20.37 0.84 8.63
N SER A 40 19.51 1.84 8.52
CA SER A 40 19.39 2.66 7.32
C SER A 40 19.10 4.13 7.67
N PRO A 41 19.41 5.08 6.78
CA PRO A 41 19.07 6.49 6.99
C PRO A 41 17.56 6.73 7.17
N ASP A 42 16.73 5.89 6.53
CA ASP A 42 15.28 5.98 6.53
C ASP A 42 14.63 5.25 7.73
N ALA A 43 15.42 4.88 8.74
CA ALA A 43 14.93 4.17 9.91
C ALA A 43 15.74 4.53 11.18
N PHE A 44 15.21 4.13 12.33
CA PHE A 44 15.92 4.14 13.61
C PHE A 44 15.52 2.93 14.45
N PHE A 45 16.32 2.62 15.46
CA PHE A 45 15.97 1.58 16.42
C PHE A 45 15.36 2.19 17.66
N TYR A 46 14.13 1.78 17.96
CA TYR A 46 13.43 2.14 19.19
C TYR A 46 13.60 1.02 20.23
N SER A 47 14.01 1.36 21.44
CA SER A 47 14.04 0.43 22.56
C SER A 47 12.71 0.48 23.30
N VAL A 48 12.01 -0.65 23.34
CA VAL A 48 10.69 -0.78 24.00
C VAL A 48 10.80 -0.45 25.48
N LYS A 49 9.90 0.41 25.96
CA LYS A 49 9.84 0.89 27.35
C LYS A 49 8.72 0.20 28.13
N PRO A 50 8.76 0.21 29.47
CA PRO A 50 7.62 -0.24 30.28
C PRO A 50 6.32 0.50 29.90
N GLY A 51 5.23 -0.24 29.72
CA GLY A 51 3.93 0.32 29.34
C GLY A 51 3.72 0.55 27.84
N ASP A 52 4.73 0.27 26.99
CA ASP A 52 4.58 0.28 25.54
C ASP A 52 3.72 -0.91 25.05
N SER A 53 2.99 -0.66 23.98
CA SER A 53 2.43 -1.67 23.10
C SER A 53 2.81 -1.33 21.66
N LEU A 54 2.73 -2.32 20.76
CA LEU A 54 3.07 -2.09 19.35
C LEU A 54 2.18 -1.02 18.72
N ILE A 55 0.89 -0.97 19.09
CA ILE A 55 -0.05 0.07 18.64
C ILE A 55 0.39 1.45 19.12
N LYS A 56 0.72 1.62 20.41
CA LYS A 56 1.20 2.90 20.94
C LYS A 56 2.50 3.37 20.27
N ILE A 57 3.37 2.43 19.91
CA ILE A 57 4.61 2.75 19.18
C ILE A 57 4.29 3.16 17.76
N ALA A 58 3.36 2.47 17.10
CA ALA A 58 2.86 2.78 15.77
C ALA A 58 2.29 4.21 15.71
N ASP A 59 1.37 4.54 16.62
CA ASP A 59 0.76 5.87 16.74
C ASP A 59 1.81 6.95 16.99
N LYS A 60 2.74 6.69 17.90
CA LYS A 60 3.81 7.62 18.28
C LYS A 60 4.71 8.00 17.10
N PHE A 61 4.98 7.06 16.20
CA PHE A 61 5.91 7.25 15.10
C PHE A 61 5.21 7.33 13.73
N ASN A 62 3.88 7.38 13.73
CA ASN A 62 3.06 7.44 12.50
C ASN A 62 3.49 6.36 11.49
N THR A 63 3.66 5.14 11.98
CA THR A 63 4.08 3.98 11.17
C THR A 63 3.10 2.84 11.44
N PRO A 64 2.48 2.23 10.42
CA PRO A 64 1.52 1.14 10.61
C PRO A 64 2.11 0.01 11.47
N HIS A 65 1.36 -0.44 12.48
CA HIS A 65 1.87 -1.46 13.41
C HIS A 65 2.21 -2.78 12.72
N ARG A 66 1.46 -3.16 11.68
CA ARG A 66 1.72 -4.35 10.87
C ARG A 66 3.00 -4.21 10.06
N LEU A 67 3.28 -3.01 9.53
CA LEU A 67 4.56 -2.72 8.87
C LEU A 67 5.73 -2.81 9.85
N ILE A 68 5.58 -2.32 11.10
CA ILE A 68 6.58 -2.51 12.14
C ILE A 68 6.81 -4.01 12.39
N MET A 69 5.75 -4.82 12.45
CA MET A 69 5.86 -6.27 12.61
C MET A 69 6.63 -6.90 11.46
N GLN A 70 6.29 -6.58 10.22
CA GLN A 70 6.92 -7.11 9.01
C GLN A 70 8.43 -6.82 8.99
N ILE A 71 8.82 -5.56 9.21
CA ILE A 71 10.23 -5.12 9.20
C ILE A 71 11.05 -5.83 10.30
N ASN A 72 10.43 -6.10 11.44
CA ASN A 72 11.08 -6.74 12.58
C ASN A 72 10.85 -8.26 12.63
N HIS A 73 10.34 -8.87 11.56
CA HIS A 73 10.10 -10.31 11.42
C HIS A 73 9.24 -10.89 12.56
N LYS A 74 8.23 -10.12 13.02
CA LYS A 74 7.34 -10.51 14.10
C LYS A 74 6.06 -11.13 13.54
N SER A 75 5.74 -12.34 13.97
CA SER A 75 4.46 -13.01 13.66
C SER A 75 3.31 -12.61 14.60
N ARG A 76 3.63 -11.92 15.70
CA ARG A 76 2.65 -11.49 16.73
C ARG A 76 3.00 -10.09 17.22
N SER A 77 1.99 -9.35 17.69
CA SER A 77 2.15 -8.00 18.25
C SER A 77 2.83 -7.96 19.63
N LEU A 78 3.22 -9.11 20.18
CA LEU A 78 3.91 -9.19 21.48
C LEU A 78 5.30 -8.58 21.40
N ILE A 79 5.60 -7.64 22.31
CA ILE A 79 6.91 -6.99 22.48
C ILE A 79 7.38 -7.10 23.93
N ARG A 80 8.70 -7.00 24.16
CA ARG A 80 9.32 -7.09 25.48
C ARG A 80 10.06 -5.80 25.79
N VAL A 81 10.05 -5.37 27.05
CA VAL A 81 10.84 -4.23 27.51
C VAL A 81 12.31 -4.46 27.19
N GLY A 82 12.97 -3.44 26.61
CA GLY A 82 14.34 -3.52 26.14
C GLY A 82 14.51 -4.09 24.72
N GLU A 83 13.46 -4.67 24.12
CA GLU A 83 13.49 -5.13 22.72
C GLU A 83 13.77 -3.94 21.79
N LYS A 84 14.65 -4.14 20.80
CA LYS A 84 14.93 -3.11 19.78
C LYS A 84 14.07 -3.37 18.54
N LEU A 85 13.23 -2.41 18.22
CA LEU A 85 12.40 -2.42 17.02
C LEU A 85 12.92 -1.40 16.02
N LYS A 86 13.14 -1.82 14.77
CA LYS A 86 13.40 -0.91 13.68
C LYS A 86 12.08 -0.25 13.27
N ILE A 87 12.08 1.07 13.25
CA ILE A 87 10.95 1.93 12.85
C ILE A 87 11.38 2.76 11.65
N LEU A 88 10.55 2.81 10.61
CA LEU A 88 10.81 3.68 9.46
C LEU A 88 10.59 5.15 9.85
N LYS A 89 11.34 6.03 9.20
CA LYS A 89 11.21 7.48 9.32
C LYS A 89 10.55 8.02 8.07
N GLY A 90 9.48 8.80 8.27
CA GLY A 90 8.87 9.53 7.19
C GLY A 90 7.51 9.00 6.80
N GLU A 91 7.05 9.44 5.65
CA GLU A 91 5.67 9.31 5.19
C GLU A 91 5.56 8.19 4.15
N ILE A 92 4.60 7.30 4.36
CA ILE A 92 4.16 6.36 3.33
C ILE A 92 3.13 7.05 2.47
N SER A 93 3.26 6.91 1.16
CA SER A 93 2.27 7.34 0.17
C SER A 93 2.12 6.31 -0.93
N LEU A 94 1.01 6.37 -1.64
CA LEU A 94 0.72 5.50 -2.77
C LEU A 94 0.76 6.32 -4.06
N LEU A 95 1.29 5.72 -5.12
CA LEU A 95 1.26 6.25 -6.47
C LEU A 95 0.66 5.20 -7.39
N VAL A 96 -0.50 5.50 -7.99
CA VAL A 96 -1.14 4.67 -9.00
C VAL A 96 -0.79 5.23 -10.37
N ASP A 97 -0.09 4.44 -11.16
CA ASP A 97 0.20 4.72 -12.56
C ASP A 97 -0.77 3.92 -13.42
N LYS A 98 -1.69 4.65 -14.07
CA LYS A 98 -2.74 4.05 -14.89
C LYS A 98 -2.19 3.48 -16.19
N SER A 99 -1.13 4.10 -16.74
CA SER A 99 -0.52 3.66 -18.00
C SER A 99 0.20 2.33 -17.87
N ASP A 100 0.81 2.09 -16.71
CA ASP A 100 1.57 0.87 -16.40
C ASP A 100 0.73 -0.17 -15.64
N PHE A 101 -0.53 0.14 -15.29
CA PHE A 101 -1.38 -0.70 -14.43
C PHE A 101 -0.68 -1.10 -13.13
N THR A 102 -0.07 -0.13 -12.47
CA THR A 102 0.70 -0.38 -11.24
C THR A 102 0.28 0.54 -10.10
N LEU A 103 0.38 0.02 -8.87
CA LEU A 103 0.30 0.78 -7.64
C LEU A 103 1.64 0.64 -6.91
N MET A 104 2.31 1.75 -6.68
CA MET A 104 3.59 1.83 -5.98
C MET A 104 3.39 2.33 -4.56
N VAL A 105 4.09 1.72 -3.60
CA VAL A 105 4.25 2.21 -2.24
C VAL A 105 5.55 3.01 -2.18
N LEU A 106 5.46 4.23 -1.71
CA LEU A 106 6.59 5.14 -1.59
C LEU A 106 6.87 5.46 -0.12
N LEU A 107 8.14 5.51 0.26
CA LEU A 107 8.61 6.04 1.55
C LEU A 107 9.37 7.35 1.27
N ASN A 108 8.86 8.47 1.77
CA ASN A 108 9.40 9.81 1.49
C ASN A 108 9.54 10.09 -0.03
N GLY A 109 8.57 9.65 -0.83
CA GLY A 109 8.56 9.81 -2.28
C GLY A 109 9.44 8.81 -3.04
N HIS A 110 10.15 7.91 -2.37
CA HIS A 110 11.00 6.90 -3.03
C HIS A 110 10.34 5.52 -3.00
N TYR A 111 10.44 4.82 -4.11
CA TYR A 111 9.92 3.47 -4.31
C TYR A 111 10.39 2.48 -3.23
N ILE A 112 9.44 1.74 -2.65
CA ILE A 112 9.76 0.62 -1.77
C ILE A 112 9.08 -0.69 -2.17
N LYS A 113 7.91 -0.63 -2.81
CA LYS A 113 7.17 -1.80 -3.29
C LYS A 113 6.18 -1.42 -4.38
N GLN A 114 5.73 -2.41 -5.16
CA GLN A 114 4.71 -2.20 -6.19
C GLN A 114 3.85 -3.44 -6.36
N PHE A 115 2.61 -3.20 -6.80
CA PHE A 115 1.61 -4.21 -7.10
C PHE A 115 0.98 -3.95 -8.46
N PRO A 116 0.66 -4.99 -9.26
CA PRO A 116 -0.15 -4.84 -10.46
C PRO A 116 -1.62 -4.57 -10.08
N VAL A 117 -2.31 -3.73 -10.85
CA VAL A 117 -3.68 -3.34 -10.57
C VAL A 117 -4.60 -3.46 -11.78
N CYS A 118 -5.92 -3.56 -11.51
CA CYS A 118 -6.97 -3.26 -12.48
C CYS A 118 -7.50 -1.86 -12.17
N ILE A 119 -7.77 -1.10 -13.21
CA ILE A 119 -8.34 0.26 -13.14
C ILE A 119 -9.70 0.33 -13.82
N GLY A 120 -10.36 1.50 -13.73
CA GLY A 120 -11.66 1.76 -14.35
C GLY A 120 -11.60 1.75 -15.88
N LYS A 121 -12.52 1.03 -16.50
CA LYS A 121 -12.78 1.13 -17.96
C LYS A 121 -13.20 2.55 -18.31
N ASP A 122 -13.00 2.93 -19.57
CA ASP A 122 -13.42 4.23 -20.10
C ASP A 122 -12.87 5.41 -19.27
N ASN A 123 -11.63 5.26 -18.75
CA ASN A 123 -10.96 6.25 -17.90
C ASN A 123 -11.73 6.64 -16.61
N LYS A 124 -12.54 5.73 -16.05
CA LYS A 124 -13.37 6.00 -14.86
C LYS A 124 -12.58 6.10 -13.56
N THR A 125 -11.33 5.61 -13.51
CA THR A 125 -10.44 5.90 -12.37
C THR A 125 -9.92 7.33 -12.52
N PRO A 126 -10.33 8.26 -11.63
CA PRO A 126 -10.00 9.67 -11.75
C PRO A 126 -8.52 9.93 -11.43
N GLU A 127 -7.90 10.81 -12.21
CA GLU A 127 -6.56 11.34 -11.94
C GLU A 127 -6.69 12.47 -10.93
N ASP A 128 -6.24 12.24 -9.70
CA ASP A 128 -6.33 13.20 -8.59
C ASP A 128 -5.45 12.75 -7.42
N VAL A 129 -5.41 13.55 -6.37
CA VAL A 129 -4.79 13.23 -5.08
C VAL A 129 -5.89 12.94 -4.07
N PHE A 130 -5.92 11.72 -3.58
CA PHE A 130 -6.83 11.27 -2.52
C PHE A 130 -6.10 11.05 -1.19
N PHE A 131 -6.88 10.87 -0.14
CA PHE A 131 -6.41 10.40 1.15
C PHE A 131 -7.25 9.19 1.58
N VAL A 132 -6.61 8.22 2.23
CA VAL A 132 -7.31 7.07 2.80
C VAL A 132 -8.24 7.56 3.91
N LYS A 133 -9.52 7.20 3.82
CA LYS A 133 -10.56 7.47 4.83
C LYS A 133 -10.66 6.34 5.85
N ASP A 134 -10.83 5.15 5.35
CA ASP A 134 -11.09 3.94 6.15
C ASP A 134 -10.46 2.70 5.54
N LYS A 135 -10.36 1.65 6.37
CA LYS A 135 -9.79 0.35 6.02
C LYS A 135 -10.68 -0.74 6.63
N LEU A 136 -11.11 -1.69 5.82
CA LEU A 136 -11.96 -2.80 6.27
C LEU A 136 -11.35 -4.15 5.86
N GLU A 137 -11.31 -5.07 6.81
CA GLU A 137 -11.08 -6.49 6.55
C GLU A 137 -12.42 -7.17 6.30
N ASP A 138 -12.46 -8.12 5.35
CA ASP A 138 -13.65 -8.87 4.98
C ASP A 138 -14.89 -7.97 4.77
N PRO A 139 -14.79 -6.97 3.87
CA PRO A 139 -15.77 -5.89 3.76
C PRO A 139 -17.14 -6.39 3.29
N VAL A 140 -18.21 -5.80 3.85
CA VAL A 140 -19.55 -5.90 3.29
C VAL A 140 -19.67 -4.94 2.11
N TRP A 141 -20.16 -5.42 0.99
CA TRP A 141 -20.40 -4.57 -0.17
C TRP A 141 -21.83 -4.04 -0.19
N TYR A 142 -21.96 -2.73 -0.10
CA TYR A 142 -23.22 -2.00 -0.25
C TYR A 142 -23.33 -1.54 -1.70
N SER A 143 -24.13 -2.25 -2.50
CA SER A 143 -24.34 -1.97 -3.92
C SER A 143 -25.77 -1.49 -4.20
N PRO A 144 -26.05 -0.89 -5.37
CA PRO A 144 -27.41 -0.57 -5.78
C PRO A 144 -28.34 -1.78 -5.85
N GLU A 145 -27.79 -3.00 -6.00
CA GLU A 145 -28.56 -4.24 -6.08
C GLU A 145 -28.87 -4.86 -4.70
N GLY A 146 -28.21 -4.38 -3.65
CA GLY A 146 -28.37 -4.91 -2.29
C GLY A 146 -27.09 -4.93 -1.48
N VAL A 147 -27.17 -5.57 -0.31
CA VAL A 147 -26.07 -5.70 0.64
C VAL A 147 -25.49 -7.11 0.56
N PHE A 148 -24.22 -7.22 0.25
CA PHE A 148 -23.53 -8.49 0.06
C PHE A 148 -22.40 -8.65 1.09
N PRO A 149 -22.52 -9.55 2.07
CA PRO A 149 -21.47 -9.81 3.05
C PRO A 149 -20.22 -10.43 2.37
N PHE A 150 -19.10 -10.38 3.05
CA PHE A 150 -17.88 -11.08 2.62
C PHE A 150 -18.18 -12.58 2.36
N GLY A 151 -17.61 -13.13 1.29
CA GLY A 151 -17.86 -14.50 0.86
C GLY A 151 -19.14 -14.70 0.04
N HIS A 152 -20.01 -13.70 -0.09
CA HIS A 152 -21.16 -13.78 -0.98
C HIS A 152 -20.69 -13.72 -2.45
N PRO A 153 -21.24 -14.55 -3.39
CA PRO A 153 -20.78 -14.59 -4.79
C PRO A 153 -20.85 -13.26 -5.53
N LYS A 154 -21.75 -12.37 -5.13
CA LYS A 154 -21.89 -11.03 -5.72
C LYS A 154 -20.95 -10.00 -5.07
N ASN A 155 -20.29 -10.28 -3.95
CA ASN A 155 -19.37 -9.33 -3.34
C ASN A 155 -18.08 -9.25 -4.15
N VAL A 156 -17.85 -8.11 -4.77
CA VAL A 156 -16.71 -7.88 -5.68
C VAL A 156 -15.47 -7.33 -4.96
N LEU A 157 -15.56 -7.00 -3.66
CA LEU A 157 -14.52 -6.25 -2.94
C LEU A 157 -13.32 -7.12 -2.51
N GLY A 158 -13.47 -8.44 -2.58
CA GLY A 158 -12.43 -9.34 -2.08
C GLY A 158 -12.20 -9.21 -0.57
N THR A 159 -10.97 -9.47 -0.12
CA THR A 159 -10.63 -9.60 1.31
C THR A 159 -10.38 -8.28 2.03
N ARG A 160 -10.13 -7.17 1.31
CA ARG A 160 -9.81 -5.86 1.90
C ARG A 160 -10.45 -4.73 1.10
N TRP A 161 -10.81 -3.68 1.83
CA TRP A 161 -11.22 -2.39 1.30
C TRP A 161 -10.40 -1.28 1.93
N ILE A 162 -9.90 -0.35 1.11
CA ILE A 162 -9.19 0.86 1.49
C ILE A 162 -9.93 2.01 0.82
N GLY A 163 -10.85 2.65 1.55
CA GLY A 163 -11.72 3.72 1.04
C GLY A 163 -10.98 5.05 0.98
N PHE A 164 -11.33 5.88 0.01
CA PHE A 164 -10.82 7.24 -0.12
C PHE A 164 -11.74 8.26 0.52
N GLU A 165 -11.19 9.38 0.99
CA GLU A 165 -11.99 10.54 1.37
C GLU A 165 -12.77 11.04 0.16
N GLU A 166 -14.04 11.35 0.39
CA GLU A 166 -14.94 11.83 -0.65
C GLU A 166 -14.55 13.25 -1.06
N LYS A 167 -14.68 13.53 -2.34
CA LYS A 167 -14.57 14.86 -2.94
C LYS A 167 -15.81 15.13 -3.78
N GLU A 168 -16.08 16.40 -4.07
CA GLU A 168 -17.20 16.79 -4.94
C GLU A 168 -17.12 16.05 -6.29
N GLY A 169 -18.17 15.33 -6.61
CA GLY A 169 -18.26 14.50 -7.84
C GLY A 169 -17.49 13.17 -7.80
N LEU A 170 -16.72 12.87 -6.74
CA LEU A 170 -15.88 11.67 -6.59
C LEU A 170 -16.23 10.93 -5.29
N TYR A 171 -17.24 10.06 -5.36
CA TYR A 171 -17.77 9.32 -4.21
C TYR A 171 -17.55 7.82 -4.39
N GLY A 172 -17.26 7.12 -3.29
CA GLY A 172 -17.18 5.67 -3.25
C GLY A 172 -15.97 5.06 -3.97
N TYR A 173 -14.91 5.85 -4.21
CA TYR A 173 -13.65 5.36 -4.75
C TYR A 173 -12.77 4.74 -3.67
N GLY A 174 -11.97 3.76 -4.07
CA GLY A 174 -11.05 3.08 -3.18
C GLY A 174 -10.20 2.03 -3.88
N ILE A 175 -9.42 1.33 -3.07
CA ILE A 175 -8.60 0.19 -3.46
C ILE A 175 -9.17 -1.04 -2.76
N HIS A 176 -9.32 -2.16 -3.48
CA HIS A 176 -9.87 -3.38 -2.89
C HIS A 176 -9.32 -4.64 -3.57
N GLY A 177 -9.57 -5.79 -2.95
CA GLY A 177 -9.29 -7.09 -3.56
C GLY A 177 -10.21 -7.41 -4.73
N THR A 178 -10.14 -8.61 -5.25
CA THR A 178 -11.04 -9.04 -6.33
C THR A 178 -11.32 -10.53 -6.28
N ALA A 179 -12.52 -10.91 -6.72
CA ALA A 179 -12.86 -12.28 -7.06
C ALA A 179 -12.49 -12.64 -8.53
N GLU A 180 -12.04 -11.64 -9.30
CA GLU A 180 -11.70 -11.74 -10.73
C GLU A 180 -10.20 -11.42 -10.95
N PRO A 181 -9.25 -12.29 -10.52
CA PRO A 181 -7.82 -12.00 -10.60
C PRO A 181 -7.30 -11.82 -12.02
N GLU A 182 -7.99 -12.34 -13.02
CA GLU A 182 -7.70 -12.17 -14.46
C GLU A 182 -7.94 -10.75 -14.97
N SER A 183 -8.63 -9.90 -14.20
CA SER A 183 -8.83 -8.48 -14.51
C SER A 183 -7.59 -7.63 -14.20
N ILE A 184 -6.62 -8.16 -13.44
CA ILE A 184 -5.40 -7.43 -13.08
C ILE A 184 -4.55 -7.18 -14.33
N GLY A 185 -4.05 -5.94 -14.46
CA GLY A 185 -3.33 -5.48 -15.66
C GLY A 185 -4.24 -4.93 -16.75
N LYS A 186 -5.55 -4.73 -16.48
CA LYS A 186 -6.53 -4.27 -17.46
C LYS A 186 -7.36 -3.10 -16.92
N ALA A 187 -8.10 -2.44 -17.81
CA ALA A 187 -9.07 -1.39 -17.52
C ALA A 187 -10.49 -1.97 -17.56
N GLU A 188 -10.94 -2.63 -16.51
CA GLU A 188 -12.22 -3.38 -16.46
C GLU A 188 -13.12 -3.03 -15.28
N SER A 189 -12.63 -2.27 -14.28
CA SER A 189 -13.43 -1.89 -13.11
C SER A 189 -14.43 -0.75 -13.43
N ASN A 190 -15.31 -0.44 -12.50
CA ASN A 190 -16.22 0.71 -12.60
C ASN A 190 -15.60 2.01 -12.04
N GLY A 191 -14.29 2.02 -11.73
CA GLY A 191 -13.57 3.19 -11.28
C GLY A 191 -12.63 2.93 -10.09
N CYS A 192 -12.95 1.97 -9.21
CA CYS A 192 -12.07 1.56 -8.14
C CYS A 192 -10.82 0.85 -8.67
N ILE A 193 -9.79 0.82 -7.85
CA ILE A 193 -8.52 0.13 -8.14
C ILE A 193 -8.62 -1.26 -7.51
N ARG A 194 -8.44 -2.31 -8.34
CA ARG A 194 -8.47 -3.70 -7.87
C ARG A 194 -7.07 -4.27 -7.80
N LEU A 195 -6.79 -5.04 -6.75
CA LEU A 195 -5.60 -5.87 -6.61
C LEU A 195 -6.03 -7.33 -6.46
N ARG A 196 -5.08 -8.26 -6.63
CA ARG A 196 -5.30 -9.62 -6.11
C ARG A 196 -5.50 -9.58 -4.61
N ASN A 197 -6.19 -10.57 -4.05
CA ASN A 197 -6.46 -10.59 -2.61
C ASN A 197 -5.17 -10.62 -1.77
N GLU A 198 -4.19 -11.43 -2.16
CA GLU A 198 -2.88 -11.47 -1.51
C GLU A 198 -2.13 -10.12 -1.57
N ASP A 199 -2.23 -9.41 -2.69
CA ASP A 199 -1.56 -8.12 -2.90
C ASP A 199 -2.22 -7.00 -2.06
N VAL A 200 -3.57 -6.97 -2.00
CA VAL A 200 -4.27 -5.96 -1.19
C VAL A 200 -4.12 -6.23 0.31
N GLU A 201 -4.00 -7.49 0.72
CA GLU A 201 -3.70 -7.85 2.10
C GLU A 201 -2.32 -7.33 2.52
N GLU A 202 -1.32 -7.47 1.66
CA GLU A 202 -0.01 -6.90 1.91
C GLU A 202 -0.04 -5.36 1.87
N LEU A 203 -0.69 -4.74 0.87
CA LEU A 203 -0.84 -3.29 0.78
C LEU A 203 -1.53 -2.71 2.03
N PHE A 204 -2.50 -3.42 2.58
CA PHE A 204 -3.23 -3.04 3.78
C PHE A 204 -2.33 -2.80 4.99
N ASP A 205 -1.20 -3.49 5.05
CA ASP A 205 -0.22 -3.33 6.13
C ASP A 205 0.65 -2.07 6.00
N PHE A 206 0.68 -1.44 4.81
CA PHE A 206 1.43 -0.20 4.56
C PHE A 206 0.65 1.07 4.84
N VAL A 207 -0.68 1.03 4.81
CA VAL A 207 -1.51 2.23 4.82
C VAL A 207 -2.27 2.41 6.13
N GLU A 208 -2.52 3.66 6.48
CA GLU A 208 -3.39 4.08 7.58
C GLU A 208 -4.33 5.21 7.09
N PRO A 209 -5.40 5.55 7.83
CA PRO A 209 -6.18 6.75 7.52
C PRO A 209 -5.28 7.97 7.33
N LYS A 210 -5.58 8.81 6.34
CA LYS A 210 -4.79 9.96 5.88
C LYS A 210 -3.56 9.61 5.01
N THR A 211 -3.26 8.33 4.74
CA THR A 211 -2.24 7.99 3.75
C THR A 211 -2.60 8.65 2.41
N LYS A 212 -1.65 9.38 1.83
CA LYS A 212 -1.82 10.06 0.54
C LYS A 212 -1.79 9.06 -0.60
N VAL A 213 -2.73 9.18 -1.54
CA VAL A 213 -2.83 8.37 -2.77
C VAL A 213 -2.84 9.33 -3.96
N VAL A 214 -1.84 9.23 -4.82
CA VAL A 214 -1.78 9.98 -6.07
C VAL A 214 -2.17 9.03 -7.20
N ILE A 215 -3.12 9.42 -8.03
CA ILE A 215 -3.51 8.69 -9.23
C ILE A 215 -3.15 9.54 -10.45
N GLN A 216 -2.34 9.00 -11.32
CA GLN A 216 -1.87 9.65 -12.54
C GLN A 216 -1.94 8.73 -13.75
N LYS A 217 -1.80 9.33 -14.94
CA LYS A 217 -1.72 8.61 -16.22
C LYS A 217 -0.37 7.95 -16.35
#